data_12f9ac5c14f03a6ec21c7c78c36a8c4d
#
_entry.id   12f9ac5c14f03a6ec21c7c78c36a8c4d
#
_cell.length_a   1.000
_cell.length_b   1.000
_cell.length_c   1.000
_cell.angle_alpha   90.00
_cell.angle_beta   90.00
_cell.angle_gamma   90.00
#
_symmetry.space_group_name_H-M   'P 1'
#
loop_
_entity.id
_entity.type
_entity.pdbx_description
1 polymer ?
#
loop_
_entity_poly.entity_id
_entity_poly.type
_entity_poly.pdbx_seq_one_letter_code
_entity_poly.pdbx_strand_id
1 'polypeptide(L)'
;LIDEEDIVVTVTHKGYTKRLPVDTYKSQRRGGRGISGLTTREEDFVEHLFTTTTHHTLLFFTTRGVVYKLKGYQIPEASRQAKGTAIVNLLPLENDEKISAMIPIKDFEDGKYLTFITKNGIVKKTNVMDYSKIRNGGLRAIDLDENDELIRVKLTDNTQDIIIATHDGYAIRFNETEVRSTGRTTRGVMGIRLHDGDYVIGASVALPDSQLLTVTENGYGKKTPLDEYRIQSRGGKGIFTYRITEKTGK
;
A
#
# COMPACT_ATOMS: atom_id res chain seq x y z
N LEU A 1 26.87 -13.17 11.85
CA LEU A 1 26.09 -13.61 10.70
C LEU A 1 24.62 -13.71 11.09
N ILE A 2 23.75 -13.07 10.31
CA ILE A 2 22.32 -13.11 10.53
C ILE A 2 21.74 -14.19 9.62
N ASP A 3 21.06 -15.16 10.20
CA ASP A 3 20.41 -16.22 9.44
C ASP A 3 19.22 -15.70 8.65
N GLU A 4 19.00 -16.27 7.47
CA GLU A 4 17.80 -16.00 6.69
C GLU A 4 16.61 -16.74 7.28
N GLU A 5 15.62 -16.01 7.75
CA GLU A 5 14.39 -16.54 8.31
C GLU A 5 13.18 -15.92 7.63
N ASP A 6 12.15 -16.74 7.45
CA ASP A 6 10.85 -16.24 7.02
C ASP A 6 10.19 -15.50 8.19
N ILE A 7 9.77 -14.27 7.93
CA ILE A 7 9.19 -13.39 8.93
C ILE A 7 7.89 -12.74 8.42
N VAL A 8 7.07 -12.36 9.36
CA VAL A 8 5.94 -11.45 9.15
C VAL A 8 6.31 -10.09 9.71
N VAL A 9 6.15 -9.06 8.91
CA VAL A 9 6.35 -7.66 9.32
C VAL A 9 5.01 -6.96 9.33
N THR A 10 4.74 -6.22 10.39
CA THR A 10 3.53 -5.43 10.54
C THR A 10 3.87 -3.97 10.80
N VAL A 11 3.02 -3.08 10.30
CA VAL A 11 3.02 -1.64 10.65
C VAL A 11 1.61 -1.26 11.02
N THR A 12 1.44 -0.62 12.17
CA THR A 12 0.13 -0.19 12.65
C THR A 12 -0.22 1.23 12.21
N HIS A 13 -1.49 1.57 12.32
CA HIS A 13 -2.00 2.91 12.03
C HIS A 13 -1.24 4.00 12.79
N LYS A 14 -0.92 3.76 14.06
CA LYS A 14 -0.17 4.71 14.90
C LYS A 14 1.34 4.69 14.65
N GLY A 15 1.82 3.84 13.75
CA GLY A 15 3.23 3.82 13.34
C GLY A 15 4.13 2.95 14.21
N TYR A 16 3.63 1.83 14.71
CA TYR A 16 4.44 0.81 15.37
C TYR A 16 4.72 -0.35 14.44
N THR A 17 5.95 -0.83 14.45
CA THR A 17 6.39 -1.94 13.61
C THR A 17 7.08 -3.02 14.43
N LYS A 18 6.94 -4.25 13.97
CA LYS A 18 7.64 -5.41 14.54
C LYS A 18 7.75 -6.52 13.52
N ARG A 19 8.66 -7.45 13.76
CA ARG A 19 8.71 -8.70 13.01
C ARG A 19 8.46 -9.88 13.94
N LEU A 20 7.87 -10.93 13.37
CA LEU A 20 7.66 -12.21 14.05
C LEU A 20 8.08 -13.33 13.08
N PRO A 21 8.61 -14.44 13.62
CA PRO A 21 8.78 -15.65 12.81
C PRO A 21 7.43 -16.10 12.23
N VAL A 22 7.42 -16.55 10.99
CA VAL A 22 6.19 -17.04 10.34
C VAL A 22 5.55 -18.18 11.12
N ASP A 23 6.34 -19.07 11.69
CA ASP A 23 5.84 -20.22 12.48
C ASP A 23 5.03 -19.77 13.69
N THR A 24 5.45 -18.69 14.36
CA THR A 24 4.72 -18.10 15.48
C THR A 24 3.36 -17.59 15.04
N TYR A 25 3.28 -17.00 13.85
CA TYR A 25 2.06 -16.44 13.29
C TYR A 25 1.09 -17.52 12.82
N LYS A 26 1.59 -18.66 12.35
CA LYS A 26 0.81 -19.78 11.81
C LYS A 26 0.41 -20.82 12.85
N SER A 27 0.86 -20.70 14.09
CA SER A 27 0.71 -21.76 15.12
C SER A 27 -0.71 -21.96 15.62
N GLN A 28 -1.66 -21.10 15.30
CA GLN A 28 -3.08 -21.26 15.65
C GLN A 28 -3.90 -21.70 14.43
N ARG A 29 -3.76 -22.95 14.03
CA ARG A 29 -4.60 -23.56 13.01
C ARG A 29 -5.71 -24.38 13.69
N ARG A 30 -6.95 -24.24 13.20
CA ARG A 30 -8.15 -25.04 13.54
C ARG A 30 -8.74 -24.75 14.92
N GLY A 31 -9.88 -24.09 14.93
CA GLY A 31 -10.77 -23.96 16.09
C GLY A 31 -10.35 -22.93 17.13
N GLY A 32 -9.24 -22.25 16.93
CA GLY A 32 -8.86 -21.11 17.77
C GLY A 32 -9.48 -19.81 17.30
N ARG A 33 -9.66 -18.88 18.19
CA ARG A 33 -9.89 -17.48 17.81
C ARG A 33 -8.69 -17.00 17.01
N GLY A 34 -8.90 -16.31 15.90
CA GLY A 34 -7.85 -15.86 15.01
C GLY A 34 -6.69 -15.17 15.73
N ILE A 35 -5.48 -15.31 15.17
CA ILE A 35 -4.30 -14.65 15.72
C ILE A 35 -4.42 -13.15 15.46
N SER A 36 -4.42 -12.36 16.53
CA SER A 36 -4.16 -10.95 16.43
C SER A 36 -2.66 -10.74 16.25
N GLY A 37 -2.22 -10.19 15.12
CA GLY A 37 -0.81 -9.87 14.85
C GLY A 37 -0.27 -8.80 15.77
N LEU A 38 -1.15 -8.03 16.40
CA LEU A 38 -0.84 -6.99 17.36
C LEU A 38 -1.97 -6.88 18.36
N THR A 39 -1.65 -6.85 19.65
CA THR A 39 -2.63 -6.43 20.65
C THR A 39 -2.83 -4.93 20.50
N THR A 40 -3.99 -4.55 20.01
CA THR A 40 -4.35 -3.14 19.88
C THR A 40 -4.72 -2.58 21.23
N ARG A 41 -4.00 -1.58 21.67
CA ARG A 41 -4.54 -0.64 22.64
C ARG A 41 -5.34 0.37 21.87
N GLU A 42 -6.45 0.79 22.45
CA GLU A 42 -7.40 1.79 21.95
C GLU A 42 -7.05 2.41 20.59
N GLU A 43 -7.86 2.11 19.58
CA GLU A 43 -7.81 2.73 18.24
C GLU A 43 -6.57 2.44 17.38
N ASP A 44 -5.65 1.60 17.81
CA ASP A 44 -4.56 1.16 16.95
C ASP A 44 -4.89 -0.17 16.29
N PHE A 45 -4.51 -0.32 15.03
CA PHE A 45 -4.75 -1.54 14.25
C PHE A 45 -3.65 -1.71 13.20
N VAL A 46 -3.46 -2.94 12.75
CA VAL A 46 -2.48 -3.26 11.71
C VAL A 46 -2.98 -2.75 10.35
N GLU A 47 -2.25 -1.84 9.75
CA GLU A 47 -2.52 -1.33 8.40
C GLU A 47 -1.74 -2.06 7.32
N HIS A 48 -0.50 -2.45 7.61
CA HIS A 48 0.37 -3.13 6.65
C HIS A 48 0.88 -4.41 7.26
N LEU A 49 0.70 -5.50 6.54
CA LEU A 49 1.19 -6.82 6.92
C LEU A 49 1.68 -7.54 5.67
N PHE A 50 2.89 -8.09 5.72
CA PHE A 50 3.37 -8.97 4.67
C PHE A 50 4.41 -9.96 5.20
N THR A 51 4.58 -11.03 4.44
CA THR A 51 5.62 -12.02 4.67
C THR A 51 6.84 -11.71 3.82
N THR A 52 8.01 -11.88 4.39
CA THR A 52 9.29 -11.65 3.73
C THR A 52 10.37 -12.48 4.44
N THR A 53 11.64 -12.18 4.20
CA THR A 53 12.74 -12.79 4.94
C THR A 53 13.60 -11.71 5.61
N THR A 54 14.40 -12.14 6.59
CA THR A 54 15.35 -11.24 7.27
C THR A 54 16.36 -10.62 6.31
N HIS A 55 16.66 -11.26 5.17
CA HIS A 55 17.64 -10.78 4.19
C HIS A 55 17.04 -9.90 3.10
N HIS A 56 15.73 -9.88 2.94
CA HIS A 56 15.12 -9.05 1.89
C HIS A 56 15.20 -7.56 2.25
N THR A 57 15.25 -6.74 1.22
CA THR A 57 15.13 -5.29 1.35
C THR A 57 13.66 -4.93 1.46
N LEU A 58 13.32 -4.08 2.43
CA LEU A 58 11.99 -3.54 2.63
C LEU A 58 11.99 -2.08 2.21
N LEU A 59 11.15 -1.72 1.24
CA LEU A 59 10.95 -0.36 0.83
C LEU A 59 9.75 0.23 1.56
N PHE A 60 9.98 1.31 2.29
CA PHE A 60 8.94 2.05 3.02
C PHE A 60 8.65 3.34 2.30
N PHE A 61 7.45 3.47 1.76
CA PHE A 61 6.99 4.67 1.06
C PHE A 61 6.11 5.48 2.00
N THR A 62 6.30 6.79 2.02
CA THR A 62 5.58 7.67 2.94
C THR A 62 4.52 8.51 2.24
N THR A 63 3.62 9.09 3.01
CA THR A 63 2.60 10.01 2.53
C THR A 63 3.17 11.22 1.79
N ARG A 64 4.41 11.59 2.09
CA ARG A 64 5.11 12.70 1.43
C ARG A 64 5.88 12.30 0.17
N GLY A 65 5.75 11.04 -0.26
CA GLY A 65 6.40 10.56 -1.47
C GLY A 65 7.89 10.27 -1.33
N VAL A 66 8.36 10.01 -0.13
CA VAL A 66 9.73 9.61 0.17
C VAL A 66 9.80 8.10 0.36
N VAL A 67 10.89 7.48 -0.08
CA VAL A 67 11.15 6.06 0.15
C VAL A 67 12.39 5.90 1.03
N TYR A 68 12.26 4.99 1.99
CA TYR A 68 13.35 4.52 2.86
C TYR A 68 13.53 3.03 2.68
N LYS A 69 14.69 2.50 3.01
CA LYS A 69 14.93 1.06 3.01
C LYS A 69 15.43 0.58 4.37
N LEU A 70 14.98 -0.61 4.73
CA LEU A 70 15.52 -1.41 5.81
C LEU A 70 15.65 -2.85 5.32
N LYS A 71 16.60 -3.59 5.89
CA LYS A 71 16.60 -5.04 5.76
C LYS A 71 15.60 -5.64 6.75
N GLY A 72 15.04 -6.79 6.44
CA GLY A 72 14.10 -7.47 7.34
C GLY A 72 14.65 -7.64 8.75
N TYR A 73 15.93 -7.98 8.89
CA TYR A 73 16.58 -8.14 10.19
C TYR A 73 16.69 -6.83 11.00
N GLN A 74 16.56 -5.68 10.37
CA GLN A 74 16.61 -4.37 11.05
C GLN A 74 15.29 -4.00 11.73
N ILE A 75 14.20 -4.70 11.42
CA ILE A 75 12.95 -4.55 12.15
C ILE A 75 13.07 -5.35 13.46
N PRO A 76 12.93 -4.72 14.63
CA PRO A 76 13.06 -5.44 15.90
C PRO A 76 12.03 -6.56 16.04
N GLU A 77 12.49 -7.70 16.53
CA GLU A 77 11.61 -8.80 16.88
C GLU A 77 10.80 -8.47 18.14
N ALA A 78 9.55 -8.84 18.15
CA ALA A 78 8.68 -8.67 19.30
C ALA A 78 7.63 -9.78 19.32
N SER A 79 7.07 -10.03 20.51
CA SER A 79 5.99 -11.00 20.66
C SER A 79 4.69 -10.53 20.01
N ARG A 80 3.76 -11.44 19.80
CA ARG A 80 2.44 -11.12 19.24
C ARG A 80 1.70 -10.04 20.01
N GLN A 81 1.86 -10.04 21.33
CA GLN A 81 1.14 -9.10 22.21
C GLN A 81 1.88 -7.79 22.40
N ALA A 82 3.13 -7.71 22.02
CA ALA A 82 3.91 -6.49 22.15
C ALA A 82 3.51 -5.45 21.12
N LYS A 83 3.58 -4.21 21.53
CA LYS A 83 3.30 -3.06 20.67
C LYS A 83 4.29 -2.93 19.50
N GLY A 84 5.53 -3.33 19.72
CA GLY A 84 6.63 -3.15 18.77
C GLY A 84 7.37 -1.83 18.97
N THR A 85 8.12 -1.44 17.96
CA THR A 85 8.96 -0.24 17.94
C THR A 85 8.31 0.85 17.13
N ALA A 86 8.32 2.09 17.62
CA ALA A 86 7.85 3.24 16.83
C ALA A 86 8.69 3.38 15.56
N ILE A 87 8.05 3.46 14.42
CA ILE A 87 8.74 3.56 13.12
C ILE A 87 9.65 4.79 13.03
N VAL A 88 9.31 5.85 13.75
CA VAL A 88 10.14 7.07 13.83
C VAL A 88 11.50 6.82 14.49
N ASN A 89 11.66 5.74 15.24
CA ASN A 89 12.93 5.33 15.80
C ASN A 89 13.82 4.57 14.81
N LEU A 90 13.25 4.13 13.70
CA LEU A 90 13.96 3.39 12.66
C LEU A 90 14.17 4.23 11.40
N LEU A 91 13.25 5.14 11.11
CA LEU A 91 13.25 5.99 9.91
C LEU A 91 13.10 7.46 10.31
N PRO A 92 13.80 8.40 9.64
CA PRO A 92 13.74 9.83 9.99
C PRO A 92 12.48 10.50 9.42
N LEU A 93 11.30 10.07 9.88
CA LEU A 93 10.02 10.63 9.43
C LEU A 93 9.76 11.99 10.07
N GLU A 94 9.09 12.87 9.32
CA GLU A 94 8.54 14.11 9.84
C GLU A 94 7.29 13.86 10.69
N ASN A 95 6.84 14.85 11.46
CA ASN A 95 5.79 14.68 12.47
C ASN A 95 4.47 14.12 11.95
N ASP A 96 4.06 14.51 10.75
CA ASP A 96 2.79 14.08 10.14
C ASP A 96 2.98 13.08 9.01
N GLU A 97 4.21 12.66 8.77
CA GLU A 97 4.56 11.69 7.75
C GLU A 97 4.23 10.28 8.22
N LYS A 98 3.45 9.53 7.41
CA LYS A 98 3.04 8.16 7.70
C LYS A 98 3.49 7.23 6.59
N ILE A 99 3.50 5.93 6.87
CA ILE A 99 3.79 4.90 5.88
C ILE A 99 2.56 4.67 5.02
N SER A 100 2.71 4.89 3.72
CA SER A 100 1.66 4.63 2.72
C SER A 100 1.73 3.23 2.13
N ALA A 101 2.93 2.67 2.04
CA ALA A 101 3.15 1.33 1.51
C ALA A 101 4.46 0.76 2.00
N MET A 102 4.52 -0.55 2.01
CA MET A 102 5.70 -1.30 2.39
C MET A 102 5.85 -2.46 1.39
N ILE A 103 6.95 -2.48 0.66
CA ILE A 103 7.19 -3.43 -0.43
C ILE A 103 8.46 -4.22 -0.16
N PRO A 104 8.37 -5.55 0.05
CA PRO A 104 9.56 -6.39 0.14
C PRO A 104 10.14 -6.64 -1.23
N ILE A 105 11.45 -6.48 -1.37
CA ILE A 105 12.19 -6.73 -2.60
C ILE A 105 13.28 -7.75 -2.30
N LYS A 106 13.19 -8.90 -2.97
CA LYS A 106 14.27 -9.89 -2.93
C LYS A 106 15.46 -9.41 -3.74
N ASP A 107 15.22 -9.14 -5.02
CA ASP A 107 16.21 -8.64 -5.96
C ASP A 107 15.62 -7.49 -6.78
N PHE A 108 16.44 -6.47 -7.05
CA PHE A 108 16.05 -5.42 -7.98
C PHE A 108 16.25 -5.94 -9.40
N GLU A 109 15.14 -6.17 -10.09
CA GLU A 109 15.12 -6.75 -11.44
C GLU A 109 14.55 -5.76 -12.45
N ASP A 110 15.16 -5.71 -13.63
CA ASP A 110 14.56 -5.00 -14.76
C ASP A 110 13.25 -5.71 -15.18
N GLY A 111 12.31 -4.93 -15.72
CA GLY A 111 10.97 -5.45 -16.09
C GLY A 111 9.97 -5.46 -14.95
N LYS A 112 10.36 -5.05 -13.74
CA LYS A 112 9.47 -4.79 -12.61
C LYS A 112 9.35 -3.29 -12.39
N TYR A 113 8.16 -2.87 -12.00
CA TYR A 113 7.84 -1.46 -11.82
C TYR A 113 7.21 -1.22 -10.47
N LEU A 114 7.38 -0.01 -9.96
CA LEU A 114 6.59 0.51 -8.86
C LEU A 114 5.55 1.44 -9.43
N THR A 115 4.29 1.15 -9.15
CA THR A 115 3.14 1.95 -9.58
C THR A 115 2.56 2.68 -8.38
N PHE A 116 2.58 4.00 -8.46
CA PHE A 116 2.21 4.92 -7.38
C PHE A 116 0.84 5.50 -7.65
N ILE A 117 0.01 5.59 -6.63
CA ILE A 117 -1.32 6.21 -6.70
C ILE A 117 -1.44 7.24 -5.59
N THR A 118 -1.85 8.46 -5.94
CA THR A 118 -1.99 9.56 -5.00
C THR A 118 -3.45 9.82 -4.62
N LYS A 119 -3.64 10.55 -3.53
CA LYS A 119 -4.95 10.97 -3.04
C LYS A 119 -5.74 11.77 -4.07
N ASN A 120 -5.06 12.59 -4.85
CA ASN A 120 -5.68 13.42 -5.91
C ASN A 120 -5.87 12.67 -7.24
N GLY A 121 -5.61 11.37 -7.29
CA GLY A 121 -5.90 10.54 -8.45
C GLY A 121 -4.79 10.48 -9.49
N ILE A 122 -3.59 10.91 -9.16
CA ILE A 122 -2.42 10.80 -10.02
C ILE A 122 -1.85 9.39 -9.94
N VAL A 123 -1.41 8.85 -11.08
CA VAL A 123 -0.72 7.58 -11.18
C VAL A 123 0.64 7.77 -11.84
N LYS A 124 1.64 7.09 -11.31
CA LYS A 124 3.01 7.12 -11.83
C LYS A 124 3.55 5.70 -11.85
N LYS A 125 4.34 5.38 -12.86
CA LYS A 125 5.03 4.10 -12.97
C LYS A 125 6.52 4.34 -13.20
N THR A 126 7.37 3.70 -12.40
CA THR A 126 8.82 3.85 -12.48
C THR A 126 9.47 2.48 -12.34
N ASN A 127 10.49 2.23 -13.15
CA ASN A 127 11.26 0.99 -13.06
C ASN A 127 11.83 0.82 -11.64
N VAL A 128 11.69 -0.38 -11.10
CA VAL A 128 12.16 -0.67 -9.73
C VAL A 128 13.68 -0.44 -9.58
N MET A 129 14.43 -0.58 -10.66
CA MET A 129 15.88 -0.35 -10.67
C MET A 129 16.26 1.09 -10.26
N ASP A 130 15.38 2.06 -10.47
CA ASP A 130 15.62 3.45 -10.08
C ASP A 130 15.65 3.64 -8.56
N TYR A 131 15.25 2.62 -7.81
CA TYR A 131 15.21 2.61 -6.35
C TYR A 131 16.25 1.67 -5.72
N SER A 132 17.18 1.15 -6.50
CA SER A 132 18.18 0.20 -6.02
C SER A 132 19.22 0.81 -5.07
N LYS A 133 19.41 2.13 -5.12
CA LYS A 133 20.42 2.85 -4.32
C LYS A 133 19.75 3.92 -3.46
N ILE A 134 19.20 3.50 -2.35
CA ILE A 134 18.55 4.41 -1.39
C ILE A 134 19.51 4.67 -0.22
N ARG A 135 19.73 5.96 0.09
CA ARG A 135 20.56 6.39 1.22
C ARG A 135 19.74 6.39 2.52
N ASN A 136 20.41 6.37 3.65
CA ASN A 136 19.77 6.33 4.97
C ASN A 136 18.81 7.51 5.25
N GLY A 137 19.06 8.67 4.64
CA GLY A 137 18.19 9.83 4.75
C GLY A 137 16.94 9.78 3.87
N GLY A 138 16.75 8.68 3.16
CA GLY A 138 15.62 8.53 2.23
C GLY A 138 15.91 9.11 0.86
N LEU A 139 14.93 8.92 -0.02
CA LEU A 139 15.03 9.32 -1.42
C LEU A 139 13.64 9.75 -1.89
N ARG A 140 13.55 10.82 -2.66
CA ARG A 140 12.28 11.21 -3.27
C ARG A 140 11.83 10.11 -4.24
N ALA A 141 10.64 9.56 -4.01
CA ALA A 141 10.09 8.48 -4.81
C ALA A 141 9.13 8.97 -5.90
N ILE A 142 8.48 10.08 -5.65
CA ILE A 142 7.52 10.73 -6.54
C ILE A 142 7.51 12.24 -6.26
N ASP A 143 7.29 13.05 -7.29
CA ASP A 143 7.08 14.48 -7.14
C ASP A 143 5.59 14.76 -6.95
N LEU A 144 5.17 14.99 -5.71
CA LEU A 144 3.78 15.24 -5.37
C LEU A 144 3.40 16.71 -5.63
N ASP A 145 2.18 16.90 -6.14
CA ASP A 145 1.58 18.23 -6.17
C ASP A 145 1.37 18.77 -4.76
N GLU A 146 1.27 20.07 -4.62
CA GLU A 146 0.91 20.70 -3.37
C GLU A 146 -0.44 20.15 -2.87
N ASN A 147 -0.52 19.84 -1.58
CA ASN A 147 -1.69 19.25 -0.92
C ASN A 147 -2.09 17.86 -1.41
N ASP A 148 -1.22 17.18 -2.14
CA ASP A 148 -1.43 15.77 -2.48
C ASP A 148 -0.66 14.86 -1.52
N GLU A 149 -1.08 13.60 -1.44
CA GLU A 149 -0.45 12.57 -0.64
C GLU A 149 -0.31 11.28 -1.45
N LEU A 150 0.77 10.55 -1.20
CA LEU A 150 0.90 9.20 -1.72
C LEU A 150 0.01 8.25 -0.90
N ILE A 151 -0.87 7.50 -1.58
CA ILE A 151 -1.82 6.58 -0.93
C ILE A 151 -1.35 5.13 -1.02
N ARG A 152 -0.93 4.70 -2.21
CA ARG A 152 -0.55 3.30 -2.47
C ARG A 152 0.64 3.23 -3.39
N VAL A 153 1.41 2.17 -3.22
CA VAL A 153 2.44 1.74 -4.16
C VAL A 153 2.28 0.24 -4.38
N LYS A 154 2.33 -0.18 -5.62
CA LYS A 154 2.22 -1.60 -5.99
C LYS A 154 3.39 -2.00 -6.87
N LEU A 155 3.91 -3.19 -6.64
CA LEU A 155 4.91 -3.79 -7.53
C LEU A 155 4.15 -4.41 -8.71
N THR A 156 4.50 -4.01 -9.93
CA THR A 156 3.83 -4.45 -11.17
C THR A 156 4.85 -4.93 -12.19
N ASP A 157 4.39 -5.61 -13.24
CA ASP A 157 5.24 -6.24 -14.24
C ASP A 157 4.91 -5.84 -15.68
N ASN A 158 4.17 -4.77 -15.86
CA ASN A 158 3.71 -4.24 -17.15
C ASN A 158 2.60 -5.06 -17.84
N THR A 159 1.99 -6.01 -17.13
CA THR A 159 0.90 -6.86 -17.65
C THR A 159 -0.40 -6.71 -16.90
N GLN A 160 -0.43 -5.93 -15.85
CA GLN A 160 -1.50 -5.95 -14.87
C GLN A 160 -2.49 -4.80 -15.06
N ASP A 161 -3.72 -5.05 -14.63
CA ASP A 161 -4.72 -4.00 -14.51
C ASP A 161 -4.66 -3.37 -13.12
N ILE A 162 -4.81 -2.06 -13.10
CA ILE A 162 -4.89 -1.26 -11.88
C ILE A 162 -6.35 -0.86 -11.67
N ILE A 163 -6.81 -0.98 -10.43
CA ILE A 163 -8.10 -0.46 -10.01
C ILE A 163 -7.89 0.61 -8.95
N ILE A 164 -8.54 1.76 -9.12
CA ILE A 164 -8.49 2.89 -8.19
C ILE A 164 -9.90 3.16 -7.70
N ALA A 165 -10.06 3.29 -6.38
CA ALA A 165 -11.35 3.55 -5.76
C ALA A 165 -11.33 4.86 -4.99
N THR A 166 -12.46 5.59 -5.01
CA THR A 166 -12.60 6.89 -4.37
C THR A 166 -13.54 6.85 -3.18
N HIS A 167 -13.40 7.86 -2.31
CA HIS A 167 -14.23 8.04 -1.13
C HIS A 167 -15.72 8.14 -1.48
N ASP A 168 -16.08 8.81 -2.57
CA ASP A 168 -17.47 9.03 -2.96
C ASP A 168 -18.06 7.87 -3.77
N GLY A 169 -17.35 6.75 -3.88
CA GLY A 169 -17.90 5.50 -4.42
C GLY A 169 -17.62 5.25 -5.90
N TYR A 170 -16.69 5.96 -6.50
CA TYR A 170 -16.27 5.71 -7.89
C TYR A 170 -15.07 4.79 -7.94
N ALA A 171 -15.00 3.98 -8.99
CA ALA A 171 -13.82 3.16 -9.28
C ALA A 171 -13.53 3.14 -10.77
N ILE A 172 -12.25 3.09 -11.10
CA ILE A 172 -11.76 2.94 -12.48
C ILE A 172 -10.81 1.75 -12.54
N ARG A 173 -10.90 0.98 -13.62
CA ARG A 173 -9.98 -0.11 -13.94
C ARG A 173 -9.35 0.17 -15.30
N PHE A 174 -8.02 0.16 -15.36
CA PHE A 174 -7.28 0.34 -16.61
C PHE A 174 -6.03 -0.53 -16.60
N ASN A 175 -5.53 -0.84 -17.81
CA ASN A 175 -4.28 -1.59 -17.93
C ASN A 175 -3.09 -0.67 -17.61
N GLU A 176 -2.11 -1.18 -16.87
CA GLU A 176 -0.95 -0.39 -16.46
C GLU A 176 -0.10 0.11 -17.63
N THR A 177 -0.19 -0.52 -18.81
CA THR A 177 0.52 -0.06 -20.01
C THR A 177 0.07 1.31 -20.48
N GLU A 178 -1.10 1.78 -20.06
CA GLU A 178 -1.54 3.15 -20.34
C GLU A 178 -0.78 4.19 -19.51
N VAL A 179 -0.02 3.75 -18.51
CA VAL A 179 0.87 4.62 -17.74
C VAL A 179 2.29 4.42 -18.25
N ARG A 180 2.80 5.44 -18.93
CA ARG A 180 4.18 5.41 -19.41
C ARG A 180 5.15 5.39 -18.23
N SER A 181 6.15 4.52 -18.29
CA SER A 181 7.24 4.51 -17.31
C SER A 181 8.05 5.80 -17.37
N THR A 182 8.26 6.42 -16.24
CA THR A 182 9.00 7.68 -16.10
C THR A 182 10.04 7.57 -14.98
N GLY A 183 10.92 8.54 -14.90
CA GLY A 183 11.97 8.58 -13.88
C GLY A 183 11.43 8.77 -12.47
N ARG A 184 12.30 8.55 -11.50
CA ARG A 184 11.99 8.58 -10.07
C ARG A 184 11.37 9.88 -9.57
N THR A 185 11.84 11.02 -10.04
CA THR A 185 11.43 12.34 -9.55
C THR A 185 10.32 13.00 -10.38
N THR A 186 9.54 12.22 -11.10
CA THR A 186 8.43 12.73 -11.88
C THR A 186 7.13 12.72 -11.08
N ARG A 187 6.16 13.52 -11.56
CA ARG A 187 4.84 13.67 -10.95
C ARG A 187 3.90 12.52 -11.31
N GLY A 188 3.91 12.08 -12.55
CA GLY A 188 2.94 11.14 -13.09
C GLY A 188 1.83 11.81 -13.88
N VAL A 189 0.79 11.04 -14.14
CA VAL A 189 -0.33 11.40 -15.01
C VAL A 189 -1.66 11.15 -14.30
N MET A 190 -2.75 11.68 -14.83
CA MET A 190 -4.08 11.45 -14.26
C MET A 190 -4.48 9.98 -14.37
N GLY A 191 -4.74 9.34 -13.24
CA GLY A 191 -5.26 7.98 -13.17
C GLY A 191 -6.78 7.94 -13.20
N ILE A 192 -7.40 8.79 -12.41
CA ILE A 192 -8.85 8.97 -12.34
C ILE A 192 -9.16 10.46 -12.23
N ARG A 193 -10.21 10.91 -12.92
CA ARG A 193 -10.72 12.28 -12.78
C ARG A 193 -11.72 12.32 -11.64
N LEU A 194 -11.35 12.99 -10.56
CA LEU A 194 -12.17 13.11 -9.37
C LEU A 194 -13.28 14.15 -9.53
N HIS A 195 -14.43 13.88 -8.91
CA HIS A 195 -15.44 14.90 -8.68
C HIS A 195 -14.97 15.87 -7.59
N ASP A 196 -15.56 17.06 -7.55
CA ASP A 196 -15.22 18.07 -6.55
C ASP A 196 -15.39 17.50 -5.13
N GLY A 197 -14.36 17.65 -4.30
CA GLY A 197 -14.35 17.17 -2.92
C GLY A 197 -14.09 15.69 -2.75
N ASP A 198 -14.00 14.92 -3.82
CA ASP A 198 -13.67 13.49 -3.75
C ASP A 198 -12.16 13.26 -3.68
N TYR A 199 -11.76 12.09 -3.24
CA TYR A 199 -10.35 11.71 -3.15
C TYR A 199 -10.21 10.19 -3.22
N VAL A 200 -9.04 9.73 -3.62
CA VAL A 200 -8.71 8.30 -3.68
C VAL A 200 -8.52 7.76 -2.27
N ILE A 201 -9.17 6.64 -1.99
CA ILE A 201 -9.03 5.93 -0.70
C ILE A 201 -8.27 4.62 -0.82
N GLY A 202 -8.10 4.11 -2.02
CA GLY A 202 -7.37 2.87 -2.21
C GLY A 202 -7.13 2.56 -3.67
N ALA A 203 -6.22 1.64 -3.89
CA ALA A 203 -5.90 1.10 -5.20
C ALA A 203 -5.35 -0.31 -5.04
N SER A 204 -5.51 -1.10 -6.07
CA SER A 204 -5.04 -2.48 -6.07
C SER A 204 -4.70 -2.92 -7.49
N VAL A 205 -3.96 -3.99 -7.57
CA VAL A 205 -3.79 -4.76 -8.81
C VAL A 205 -4.96 -5.71 -8.93
N ALA A 206 -5.62 -5.71 -10.10
CA ALA A 206 -6.72 -6.63 -10.36
C ALA A 206 -6.17 -8.03 -10.61
N LEU A 207 -6.47 -8.94 -9.68
CA LEU A 207 -6.14 -10.36 -9.80
C LEU A 207 -7.36 -11.12 -10.32
N PRO A 208 -7.17 -12.21 -11.08
CA PRO A 208 -8.28 -13.07 -11.49
C PRO A 208 -9.11 -13.52 -10.29
N ASP A 209 -10.44 -13.57 -10.46
CA ASP A 209 -11.40 -14.04 -9.44
C ASP A 209 -11.43 -13.21 -8.14
N SER A 210 -10.83 -12.04 -8.15
CA SER A 210 -10.86 -11.11 -7.03
C SER A 210 -12.13 -10.28 -6.98
N GLN A 211 -12.43 -9.74 -5.80
CA GLN A 211 -13.58 -8.87 -5.57
C GLN A 211 -13.13 -7.56 -4.94
N LEU A 212 -13.80 -6.49 -5.31
CA LEU A 212 -13.67 -5.20 -4.63
C LEU A 212 -14.66 -5.13 -3.47
N LEU A 213 -14.15 -4.98 -2.26
CA LEU A 213 -14.97 -4.74 -1.08
C LEU A 213 -15.13 -3.23 -0.89
N THR A 214 -16.38 -2.78 -0.94
CA THR A 214 -16.76 -1.40 -0.63
C THR A 214 -17.47 -1.37 0.71
N VAL A 215 -16.98 -0.55 1.64
CA VAL A 215 -17.58 -0.38 2.97
C VAL A 215 -17.89 1.09 3.20
N THR A 216 -19.12 1.39 3.65
CA THR A 216 -19.53 2.74 3.97
C THR A 216 -19.31 3.07 5.45
N GLU A 217 -19.37 4.36 5.80
CA GLU A 217 -19.20 4.85 7.17
C GLU A 217 -20.17 4.19 8.16
N ASN A 218 -21.37 3.83 7.73
CA ASN A 218 -22.38 3.20 8.59
C ASN A 218 -22.33 1.68 8.58
N GLY A 219 -21.23 1.08 8.07
CA GLY A 219 -20.97 -0.35 8.14
C GLY A 219 -21.65 -1.21 7.06
N TYR A 220 -22.25 -0.61 6.04
CA TYR A 220 -22.79 -1.36 4.90
C TYR A 220 -21.66 -1.76 3.95
N GLY A 221 -21.58 -3.03 3.64
CA GLY A 221 -20.56 -3.58 2.74
C GLY A 221 -21.15 -4.12 1.45
N LYS A 222 -20.39 -4.02 0.38
CA LYS A 222 -20.69 -4.60 -0.92
C LYS A 222 -19.43 -5.23 -1.50
N LYS A 223 -19.53 -6.49 -1.93
CA LYS A 223 -18.47 -7.16 -2.69
C LYS A 223 -18.88 -7.16 -4.16
N THR A 224 -18.00 -6.65 -5.01
CA THR A 224 -18.21 -6.62 -6.44
C THR A 224 -17.06 -7.36 -7.11
N PRO A 225 -17.33 -8.43 -7.89
CA PRO A 225 -16.28 -9.07 -8.68
C PRO A 225 -15.55 -8.06 -9.56
N LEU A 226 -14.22 -8.12 -9.63
CA LEU A 226 -13.44 -7.18 -10.44
C LEU A 226 -13.79 -7.27 -11.92
N ASP A 227 -14.27 -8.44 -12.40
CA ASP A 227 -14.71 -8.62 -13.77
C ASP A 227 -15.92 -7.76 -14.16
N GLU A 228 -16.73 -7.30 -13.20
CA GLU A 228 -17.80 -6.35 -13.42
C GLU A 228 -17.31 -4.94 -13.73
N TYR A 229 -16.06 -4.64 -13.37
CA TYR A 229 -15.42 -3.39 -13.76
C TYR A 229 -14.80 -3.57 -15.13
N ARG A 230 -15.44 -3.01 -16.15
CA ARG A 230 -14.85 -3.02 -17.49
C ARG A 230 -13.53 -2.26 -17.51
N ILE A 231 -12.62 -2.72 -18.33
CA ILE A 231 -11.36 -2.01 -18.56
C ILE A 231 -11.67 -0.71 -19.30
N GLN A 232 -11.26 0.41 -18.72
CA GLN A 232 -11.47 1.75 -19.26
C GLN A 232 -10.14 2.38 -19.63
N SER A 233 -10.21 3.50 -20.30
CA SER A 233 -9.05 4.36 -20.51
C SER A 233 -8.71 5.09 -19.20
N ARG A 234 -7.42 5.17 -18.90
CA ARG A 234 -6.90 5.95 -17.78
C ARG A 234 -7.40 7.40 -17.83
N GLY A 235 -7.63 8.01 -16.69
CA GLY A 235 -7.97 9.41 -16.58
C GLY A 235 -9.45 9.74 -16.75
N GLY A 236 -10.31 8.74 -16.88
CA GLY A 236 -11.77 8.91 -16.85
C GLY A 236 -12.32 9.11 -15.44
N LYS A 237 -13.62 9.33 -15.34
CA LYS A 237 -14.32 9.52 -14.06
C LYS A 237 -14.59 8.23 -13.32
N GLY A 238 -14.44 7.08 -13.97
CA GLY A 238 -14.75 5.79 -13.40
C GLY A 238 -16.24 5.44 -13.41
N ILE A 239 -16.54 4.33 -12.76
CA ILE A 239 -17.90 3.80 -12.63
C ILE A 239 -18.34 3.97 -11.18
N PHE A 240 -19.57 4.44 -10.98
CA PHE A 240 -20.16 4.52 -9.65
C PHE A 240 -20.44 3.12 -9.12
N THR A 241 -19.87 2.75 -7.99
CA THR A 241 -19.90 1.38 -7.47
C THR A 241 -20.85 1.20 -6.30
N TYR A 242 -21.21 2.28 -5.60
CA TYR A 242 -22.04 2.22 -4.40
C TYR A 242 -22.88 3.48 -4.29
N ARG A 243 -24.20 3.29 -4.18
CA ARG A 243 -25.11 4.41 -3.98
C ARG A 243 -25.04 4.87 -2.53
N ILE A 244 -24.54 6.08 -2.33
CA ILE A 244 -24.43 6.69 -1.02
C ILE A 244 -25.76 7.34 -0.65
N THR A 245 -26.30 7.01 0.51
CA THR A 245 -27.52 7.57 1.06
C THR A 245 -27.31 8.00 2.51
N GLU A 246 -28.26 8.74 3.09
CA GLU A 246 -28.20 9.07 4.52
C GLU A 246 -28.10 7.82 5.41
N LYS A 247 -28.72 6.72 4.99
CA LYS A 247 -28.68 5.44 5.70
C LYS A 247 -27.29 4.79 5.64
N THR A 248 -26.64 4.79 4.48
CA THR A 248 -25.38 4.09 4.27
C THR A 248 -24.17 4.90 4.71
N GLY A 249 -24.22 6.26 4.61
CA GLY A 249 -23.06 7.12 4.79
C GLY A 249 -22.08 7.02 3.61
N LYS A 250 -20.95 7.71 3.70
CA LYS A 250 -19.90 7.73 2.66
C LYS A 250 -18.88 6.62 2.81
#